data_5d685e0664c36e742cbfbcc33e700794
#
_entry.id   5d685e0664c36e742cbfbcc33e700794
#
_cell.length_a   1.000
_cell.length_b   1.000
_cell.length_c   1.000
_cell.angle_alpha   90.00
_cell.angle_beta   90.00
_cell.angle_gamma   90.00
#
_symmetry.space_group_name_H-M   'P 1'
#
loop_
_entity.id
_entity.type
_entity.pdbx_description
1 polymer ?
#
loop_
_entity_poly.entity_id
_entity_poly.type
_entity_poly.pdbx_seq_one_letter_code
_entity_poly.pdbx_strand_id
1 'polypeptide(L)'
;TSFEYGGMSLDGTGVSFTVKNTGSVAGAEIAQVYVAPKCGGVFRPKKELRGFARVQLEPGESRSVHIDLPERAFAYWNTLTGVWAVEGGSYEVLVGSSSRDIRLSAETSKPGDGAPDPYTDEVFAPYRSADIKNVPDEAFAALLGWDIPPRLWDRSAPLEYNSAIVQGAYLKRGLGRALYRLVYNARRVMLLLGDK
;
A
#
# COMPACT_ATOMS: atom_id res chain seq x y z
N THR A 1 -18.13 12.28 18.40
CA THR A 1 -19.34 12.39 17.59
C THR A 1 -19.47 11.20 16.67
N SER A 2 -20.59 11.03 15.97
CA SER A 2 -20.89 9.92 15.07
C SER A 2 -21.29 10.44 13.70
N PHE A 3 -20.97 9.69 12.66
CA PHE A 3 -21.29 10.07 11.28
C PHE A 3 -22.07 8.97 10.57
N GLU A 4 -23.02 9.37 9.75
CA GLU A 4 -23.81 8.52 8.86
C GLU A 4 -23.50 8.87 7.41
N TYR A 5 -23.46 7.85 6.55
CA TYR A 5 -23.21 7.98 5.13
C TYR A 5 -24.44 7.57 4.33
N GLY A 6 -24.74 8.27 3.24
CA GLY A 6 -25.88 7.95 2.39
C GLY A 6 -25.79 8.53 0.98
N GLY A 7 -26.77 8.21 0.15
CA GLY A 7 -26.97 8.83 -1.15
C GLY A 7 -25.82 8.65 -2.16
N MET A 8 -25.16 7.48 -2.16
CA MET A 8 -24.04 7.22 -3.08
C MET A 8 -24.49 7.12 -4.53
N SER A 9 -23.79 7.82 -5.40
CA SER A 9 -23.91 7.71 -6.85
C SER A 9 -22.55 7.79 -7.52
N LEU A 10 -22.39 7.03 -8.60
CA LEU A 10 -21.24 7.11 -9.51
C LEU A 10 -21.65 7.86 -10.76
N ASP A 11 -20.81 8.77 -11.21
CA ASP A 11 -20.90 9.42 -12.52
C ASP A 11 -19.61 9.16 -13.32
N GLY A 12 -19.50 9.76 -14.50
CA GLY A 12 -18.30 9.58 -15.34
C GLY A 12 -17.03 10.23 -14.77
N THR A 13 -17.14 11.05 -13.73
CA THR A 13 -16.05 11.84 -13.16
C THR A 13 -15.61 11.33 -11.80
N GLY A 14 -16.49 10.71 -11.02
CA GLY A 14 -16.16 10.27 -9.67
C GLY A 14 -17.32 9.64 -8.90
N VAL A 15 -17.27 9.80 -7.59
CA VAL A 15 -18.28 9.33 -6.66
C VAL A 15 -18.82 10.48 -5.82
N SER A 16 -20.15 10.59 -5.75
CA SER A 16 -20.87 11.53 -4.88
C SER A 16 -21.62 10.78 -3.79
N PHE A 17 -21.61 11.31 -2.57
CA PHE A 17 -22.32 10.77 -1.43
C PHE A 17 -22.57 11.86 -0.38
N THR A 18 -23.38 11.58 0.64
CA THR A 18 -23.62 12.50 1.76
C THR A 18 -22.99 11.97 3.03
N VAL A 19 -22.49 12.89 3.86
CA VAL A 19 -22.05 12.60 5.23
C VAL A 19 -22.84 13.50 6.17
N LYS A 20 -23.41 12.91 7.23
CA LYS A 20 -24.18 13.61 8.26
C LYS A 20 -23.57 13.38 9.63
N ASN A 21 -23.41 14.43 10.41
CA ASN A 21 -23.06 14.29 11.82
C ASN A 21 -24.35 13.97 12.63
N THR A 22 -24.43 12.75 13.14
CA THR A 22 -25.56 12.29 13.97
C THR A 22 -25.30 12.40 15.47
N GLY A 23 -24.11 12.85 15.84
CA GLY A 23 -23.73 13.08 17.23
C GLY A 23 -24.13 14.48 17.73
N SER A 24 -23.87 14.73 19.01
CA SER A 24 -24.22 15.97 19.70
C SER A 24 -23.09 17.02 19.73
N VAL A 25 -21.92 16.71 19.15
CA VAL A 25 -20.73 17.58 19.14
C VAL A 25 -20.23 17.75 17.72
N ALA A 26 -19.80 18.98 17.39
CA ALA A 26 -19.14 19.25 16.11
C ALA A 26 -17.89 18.39 15.94
N GLY A 27 -17.65 17.93 14.72
CA GLY A 27 -16.49 17.08 14.43
C GLY A 27 -16.15 17.00 12.95
N ALA A 28 -14.99 16.45 12.66
CA ALA A 28 -14.55 16.20 11.30
C ALA A 28 -14.54 14.70 11.00
N GLU A 29 -15.10 14.33 9.86
CA GLU A 29 -15.00 13.00 9.29
C GLU A 29 -13.97 12.99 8.15
N ILE A 30 -13.23 11.89 8.01
CA ILE A 30 -12.38 11.61 6.85
C ILE A 30 -13.05 10.52 6.03
N ALA A 31 -13.84 10.93 5.06
CA ALA A 31 -14.45 9.99 4.12
C ALA A 31 -13.39 9.49 3.13
N GLN A 32 -13.23 8.17 3.04
CA GLN A 32 -12.22 7.48 2.23
C GLN A 32 -12.90 6.71 1.11
N VAL A 33 -12.34 6.79 -0.10
CA VAL A 33 -12.84 6.06 -1.27
C VAL A 33 -11.80 5.03 -1.70
N TYR A 34 -12.25 3.80 -1.79
CA TYR A 34 -11.44 2.67 -2.24
C TYR A 34 -11.99 2.12 -3.56
N VAL A 35 -11.09 1.66 -4.41
CA VAL A 35 -11.43 0.92 -5.62
C VAL A 35 -10.96 -0.53 -5.45
N ALA A 36 -11.88 -1.47 -5.64
CA ALA A 36 -11.67 -2.90 -5.53
C ALA A 36 -11.93 -3.56 -6.87
N PRO A 37 -10.93 -4.12 -7.57
CA PRO A 37 -11.14 -4.88 -8.78
C PRO A 37 -11.87 -6.20 -8.47
N LYS A 38 -12.87 -6.53 -9.27
CA LYS A 38 -13.57 -7.81 -9.29
C LYS A 38 -13.14 -8.69 -10.48
N CYS A 39 -12.43 -8.10 -11.43
CA CYS A 39 -11.76 -8.79 -12.53
C CYS A 39 -10.48 -9.41 -11.96
N GLY A 40 -10.38 -10.67 -11.81
CA GLY A 40 -9.34 -11.34 -11.03
C GLY A 40 -8.10 -11.81 -11.81
N GLY A 41 -7.70 -11.13 -12.90
CA GLY A 41 -6.53 -11.50 -13.70
C GLY A 41 -5.22 -11.07 -13.04
N VAL A 42 -5.07 -9.79 -12.82
CA VAL A 42 -3.80 -9.22 -12.33
C VAL A 42 -3.67 -9.35 -10.81
N PHE A 43 -2.51 -9.86 -10.36
CA PHE A 43 -2.19 -9.95 -8.94
C PHE A 43 -1.93 -8.55 -8.35
N ARG A 44 -2.87 -8.06 -7.53
CA ARG A 44 -2.81 -6.74 -6.89
C ARG A 44 -3.67 -6.71 -5.61
N PRO A 45 -3.56 -5.67 -4.77
CA PRO A 45 -4.37 -5.56 -3.55
C PRO A 45 -5.87 -5.68 -3.83
N LYS A 46 -6.62 -6.32 -2.91
CA LYS A 46 -8.07 -6.48 -3.01
C LYS A 46 -8.82 -5.15 -3.13
N LYS A 47 -8.29 -4.09 -2.55
CA LYS A 47 -8.79 -2.71 -2.66
C LYS A 47 -7.67 -1.72 -2.37
N GLU A 48 -7.73 -0.55 -3.00
CA GLU A 48 -6.72 0.49 -2.88
C GLU A 48 -7.40 1.83 -2.59
N LEU A 49 -6.84 2.62 -1.67
CA LEU A 49 -7.31 3.98 -1.41
C LEU A 49 -7.04 4.86 -2.63
N ARG A 50 -8.08 5.44 -3.19
CA ARG A 50 -8.00 6.25 -4.41
C ARG A 50 -8.41 7.71 -4.21
N GLY A 51 -9.06 8.01 -3.11
CA GLY A 51 -9.43 9.38 -2.75
C GLY A 51 -9.88 9.49 -1.31
N PHE A 52 -9.87 10.71 -0.81
CA PHE A 52 -10.43 11.02 0.50
C PHE A 52 -10.85 12.49 0.58
N ALA A 53 -11.77 12.78 1.49
CA ALA A 53 -12.17 14.14 1.82
C ALA A 53 -12.32 14.32 3.33
N ARG A 54 -11.86 15.47 3.86
CA ARG A 54 -12.12 15.87 5.23
C ARG A 54 -13.36 16.76 5.27
N VAL A 55 -14.37 16.36 6.00
CA VAL A 55 -15.65 17.06 6.11
C VAL A 55 -15.89 17.48 7.54
N GLN A 56 -15.89 18.79 7.81
CA GLN A 56 -16.23 19.35 9.12
C GLN A 56 -17.74 19.56 9.17
N LEU A 57 -18.41 19.09 10.22
CA LEU A 57 -19.86 19.13 10.37
C LEU A 57 -20.25 19.50 11.80
N GLU A 58 -21.22 20.41 11.90
CA GLU A 58 -21.92 20.70 13.15
C GLU A 58 -22.93 19.58 13.51
N PRO A 59 -23.39 19.48 14.76
CA PRO A 59 -24.41 18.51 15.13
C PRO A 59 -25.66 18.61 14.23
N GLY A 60 -26.05 17.47 13.64
CA GLY A 60 -27.19 17.39 12.71
C GLY A 60 -26.90 17.86 11.28
N GLU A 61 -25.78 18.51 11.02
CA GLU A 61 -25.40 18.97 9.68
C GLU A 61 -25.15 17.78 8.74
N SER A 62 -25.59 17.95 7.49
CA SER A 62 -25.36 17.01 6.38
C SER A 62 -24.70 17.74 5.23
N ARG A 63 -23.73 17.11 4.58
CA ARG A 63 -22.99 17.68 3.45
C ARG A 63 -22.80 16.66 2.34
N SER A 64 -23.05 17.11 1.10
CA SER A 64 -22.68 16.35 -0.09
C SER A 64 -21.18 16.45 -0.33
N VAL A 65 -20.57 15.32 -0.63
CA VAL A 65 -19.14 15.17 -0.92
C VAL A 65 -19.01 14.57 -2.31
N HIS A 66 -18.15 15.15 -3.13
CA HIS A 66 -17.74 14.56 -4.41
C HIS A 66 -16.24 14.29 -4.35
N ILE A 67 -15.83 13.12 -4.83
CA ILE A 67 -14.41 12.72 -4.93
C ILE A 67 -14.17 12.23 -6.36
N ASP A 68 -13.26 12.90 -7.05
CA ASP A 68 -12.86 12.53 -8.41
C ASP A 68 -12.21 11.15 -8.45
N LEU A 69 -12.62 10.35 -9.42
CA LEU A 69 -12.02 9.04 -9.74
C LEU A 69 -11.60 9.03 -11.21
N PRO A 70 -10.47 9.67 -11.54
CA PRO A 70 -9.95 9.64 -12.90
C PRO A 70 -9.62 8.19 -13.30
N GLU A 71 -9.39 7.94 -14.57
CA GLU A 71 -9.07 6.61 -15.11
C GLU A 71 -7.93 5.93 -14.34
N ARG A 72 -6.92 6.69 -13.94
CA ARG A 72 -5.81 6.22 -13.11
C ARG A 72 -6.26 5.66 -11.75
N ALA A 73 -7.42 6.02 -11.23
CA ALA A 73 -7.95 5.44 -9.99
C ALA A 73 -8.24 3.93 -10.13
N PHE A 74 -8.40 3.43 -11.35
CA PHE A 74 -8.66 2.03 -11.67
C PHE A 74 -7.40 1.30 -12.16
N ALA A 75 -6.33 2.04 -12.47
CA ALA A 75 -5.11 1.52 -13.06
C ALA A 75 -4.17 0.85 -12.04
N TYR A 76 -3.37 -0.09 -12.54
CA TYR A 76 -2.21 -0.65 -11.89
C TYR A 76 -0.95 -0.36 -12.70
N TRP A 77 0.23 -0.42 -12.08
CA TRP A 77 1.49 -0.31 -12.81
C TRP A 77 1.83 -1.65 -13.45
N ASN A 78 1.88 -1.67 -14.76
CA ASN A 78 2.27 -2.88 -15.50
C ASN A 78 3.79 -2.93 -15.67
N THR A 79 4.44 -3.88 -15.00
CA THR A 79 5.90 -4.01 -14.99
C THR A 79 6.47 -4.50 -16.32
N LEU A 80 5.69 -5.20 -17.16
CA LEU A 80 6.12 -5.63 -18.48
C LEU A 80 6.17 -4.49 -19.48
N THR A 81 5.17 -3.62 -19.45
CA THR A 81 5.04 -2.52 -20.41
C THR A 81 5.63 -1.19 -19.90
N GLY A 82 5.89 -1.08 -18.61
CA GLY A 82 6.41 0.14 -17.98
C GLY A 82 5.43 1.31 -18.00
N VAL A 83 4.11 1.03 -18.05
CA VAL A 83 3.05 2.06 -18.06
C VAL A 83 1.91 1.70 -17.12
N TRP A 84 1.08 2.68 -16.78
CA TRP A 84 -0.17 2.46 -16.09
C TRP A 84 -1.19 1.82 -17.02
N ALA A 85 -1.83 0.75 -16.58
CA ALA A 85 -2.81 0.01 -17.35
C ALA A 85 -4.09 -0.23 -16.54
N VAL A 86 -5.23 -0.25 -17.20
CA VAL A 86 -6.52 -0.59 -16.61
C VAL A 86 -6.91 -2.00 -17.05
N GLU A 87 -7.18 -2.87 -16.10
CA GLU A 87 -7.71 -4.19 -16.37
C GLU A 87 -9.19 -4.10 -16.73
N GLY A 88 -9.60 -4.77 -17.81
CA GLY A 88 -11.00 -4.80 -18.22
C GLY A 88 -11.87 -5.62 -17.26
N GLY A 89 -13.05 -5.10 -16.91
CA GLY A 89 -13.99 -5.82 -16.06
C GLY A 89 -14.69 -4.96 -15.02
N SER A 90 -15.27 -5.62 -14.01
CA SER A 90 -16.02 -4.97 -12.95
C SER A 90 -15.13 -4.50 -11.82
N TYR A 91 -15.50 -3.37 -11.25
CA TYR A 91 -14.87 -2.75 -10.09
C TYR A 91 -15.93 -2.38 -9.07
N GLU A 92 -15.62 -2.52 -7.80
CA GLU A 92 -16.43 -2.01 -6.71
C GLU A 92 -15.79 -0.73 -6.15
N VAL A 93 -16.54 0.35 -6.11
CA VAL A 93 -16.16 1.60 -5.45
C VAL A 93 -16.77 1.59 -4.06
N LEU A 94 -15.91 1.73 -3.06
CA LEU A 94 -16.26 1.59 -1.65
C LEU A 94 -16.01 2.91 -0.94
N VAL A 95 -16.98 3.37 -0.14
CA VAL A 95 -16.85 4.58 0.68
C VAL A 95 -16.97 4.20 2.16
N GLY A 96 -16.08 4.73 2.99
CA GLY A 96 -16.11 4.48 4.42
C GLY A 96 -15.18 5.37 5.21
N SER A 97 -15.19 5.21 6.54
CA SER A 97 -14.29 5.92 7.45
C SER A 97 -12.90 5.29 7.53
N SER A 98 -12.77 4.06 7.10
CA SER A 98 -11.49 3.33 7.02
C SER A 98 -11.58 2.16 6.05
N SER A 99 -10.44 1.50 5.79
CA SER A 99 -10.41 0.29 4.95
C SER A 99 -11.20 -0.90 5.54
N ARG A 100 -11.56 -0.86 6.81
CA ARG A 100 -12.34 -1.90 7.50
C ARG A 100 -13.76 -1.49 7.82
N ASP A 101 -14.06 -0.20 7.79
CA ASP A 101 -15.38 0.34 8.06
C ASP A 101 -15.96 0.95 6.78
N ILE A 102 -16.43 0.07 5.89
CA ILE A 102 -17.09 0.45 4.63
C ILE A 102 -18.58 0.67 4.91
N ARG A 103 -19.09 1.79 4.47
CA ARG A 103 -20.46 2.25 4.69
C ARG A 103 -21.32 2.21 3.43
N LEU A 104 -20.72 2.48 2.26
CA LEU A 104 -21.40 2.50 0.98
C LEU A 104 -20.59 1.74 -0.05
N SER A 105 -21.25 1.12 -1.02
CA SER A 105 -20.63 0.49 -2.17
C SER A 105 -21.47 0.65 -3.43
N ALA A 106 -20.79 0.73 -4.57
CA ALA A 106 -21.42 0.71 -5.89
C ALA A 106 -20.49 0.06 -6.90
N GLU A 107 -21.06 -0.60 -7.91
CA GLU A 107 -20.28 -1.25 -8.96
C GLU A 107 -20.17 -0.35 -10.20
N THR A 108 -19.05 -0.48 -10.89
CA THR A 108 -18.79 0.11 -12.20
C THR A 108 -18.00 -0.87 -13.06
N SER A 109 -17.90 -0.62 -14.35
CA SER A 109 -17.08 -1.42 -15.26
C SER A 109 -16.14 -0.56 -16.08
N LYS A 110 -14.99 -1.12 -16.46
CA LYS A 110 -14.01 -0.48 -17.34
C LYS A 110 -13.72 -1.40 -18.53
N PRO A 111 -13.53 -0.86 -19.74
CA PRO A 111 -13.22 -1.67 -20.92
C PRO A 111 -11.84 -2.33 -20.86
N GLY A 112 -10.89 -1.73 -20.10
CA GLY A 112 -9.50 -2.15 -20.05
C GLY A 112 -8.68 -1.75 -21.26
N ASP A 113 -7.36 -1.79 -21.12
CA ASP A 113 -6.40 -1.39 -22.15
C ASP A 113 -5.87 -2.58 -22.97
N GLY A 114 -6.27 -3.81 -22.61
CA GLY A 114 -5.75 -5.03 -23.23
C GLY A 114 -4.27 -5.31 -22.89
N ALA A 115 -3.72 -4.66 -21.89
CA ALA A 115 -2.33 -4.88 -21.45
C ALA A 115 -2.15 -6.32 -20.94
N PRO A 116 -1.00 -6.98 -21.25
CA PRO A 116 -0.73 -8.33 -20.77
C PRO A 116 -0.58 -8.35 -19.24
N ASP A 117 -1.05 -9.42 -18.60
CA ASP A 117 -0.81 -9.64 -17.17
C ASP A 117 0.68 -9.94 -16.93
N PRO A 118 1.38 -9.15 -16.08
CA PRO A 118 2.79 -9.35 -15.79
C PRO A 118 3.08 -10.56 -14.89
N TYR A 119 2.06 -11.22 -14.34
CA TYR A 119 2.21 -12.26 -13.31
C TYR A 119 1.63 -13.62 -13.73
N THR A 120 1.52 -13.88 -15.05
CA THR A 120 1.00 -15.16 -15.58
C THR A 120 1.96 -16.33 -15.47
N ASP A 121 3.28 -16.07 -15.35
CA ASP A 121 4.28 -17.10 -15.23
C ASP A 121 4.02 -18.01 -14.01
N GLU A 122 4.24 -19.31 -14.17
CA GLU A 122 4.07 -20.31 -13.11
C GLU A 122 4.96 -20.06 -11.90
N VAL A 123 6.08 -19.36 -12.06
CA VAL A 123 6.94 -18.92 -10.94
C VAL A 123 6.17 -18.09 -9.90
N PHE A 124 5.10 -17.39 -10.31
CA PHE A 124 4.26 -16.60 -9.42
C PHE A 124 3.07 -17.37 -8.80
N ALA A 125 2.93 -18.66 -9.09
CA ALA A 125 1.83 -19.48 -8.53
C ALA A 125 1.71 -19.42 -7.00
N PRO A 126 2.79 -19.43 -6.20
CA PRO A 126 2.70 -19.31 -4.74
C PRO A 126 2.09 -17.97 -4.28
N TYR A 127 2.34 -16.90 -5.01
CA TYR A 127 1.74 -15.60 -4.70
C TYR A 127 0.25 -15.57 -5.06
N ARG A 128 -0.14 -16.12 -6.22
CA ARG A 128 -1.54 -16.18 -6.65
C ARG A 128 -2.39 -17.04 -5.70
N SER A 129 -1.83 -18.14 -5.21
CA SER A 129 -2.50 -19.02 -4.23
C SER A 129 -2.44 -18.51 -2.78
N ALA A 130 -1.73 -17.39 -2.53
CA ALA A 130 -1.47 -16.85 -1.20
C ALA A 130 -0.74 -17.84 -0.25
N ASP A 131 0.03 -18.78 -0.78
CA ASP A 131 0.88 -19.69 -0.01
C ASP A 131 2.19 -19.00 0.38
N ILE A 132 2.08 -17.93 1.14
CA ILE A 132 3.19 -17.07 1.55
C ILE A 132 4.24 -17.75 2.44
N LYS A 133 3.91 -18.92 3.01
CA LYS A 133 4.85 -19.67 3.86
C LYS A 133 5.83 -20.52 3.05
N ASN A 134 5.45 -20.86 1.82
CA ASN A 134 6.20 -21.78 0.95
C ASN A 134 6.65 -21.09 -0.36
N VAL A 135 6.87 -19.77 -0.33
CA VAL A 135 7.39 -19.02 -1.48
C VAL A 135 8.87 -19.41 -1.69
N PRO A 136 9.24 -20.04 -2.80
CA PRO A 136 10.63 -20.36 -3.12
C PRO A 136 11.43 -19.09 -3.46
N ASP A 137 12.75 -19.15 -3.28
CA ASP A 137 13.64 -18.01 -3.54
C ASP A 137 13.57 -17.57 -5.01
N GLU A 138 13.33 -18.47 -5.96
CA GLU A 138 13.17 -18.18 -7.39
C GLU A 138 11.93 -17.32 -7.67
N ALA A 139 10.80 -17.62 -7.00
CA ALA A 139 9.58 -16.84 -7.12
C ALA A 139 9.76 -15.43 -6.51
N PHE A 140 10.48 -15.33 -5.41
CA PHE A 140 10.80 -14.05 -4.80
C PHE A 140 11.76 -13.23 -5.67
N ALA A 141 12.82 -13.83 -6.24
CA ALA A 141 13.74 -13.16 -7.15
C ALA A 141 13.03 -12.66 -8.42
N ALA A 142 12.14 -13.49 -8.99
CA ALA A 142 11.34 -13.10 -10.15
C ALA A 142 10.43 -11.88 -9.87
N LEU A 143 9.79 -11.84 -8.69
CA LEU A 143 8.97 -10.70 -8.29
C LEU A 143 9.82 -9.46 -8.00
N LEU A 144 11.00 -9.64 -7.41
CA LEU A 144 11.93 -8.57 -7.08
C LEU A 144 12.55 -7.95 -8.35
N GLY A 145 12.72 -8.75 -9.42
CA GLY A 145 13.33 -8.33 -10.68
C GLY A 145 14.85 -8.36 -10.69
N TRP A 146 15.49 -8.91 -9.64
CA TRP A 146 16.94 -9.13 -9.53
C TRP A 146 17.24 -10.26 -8.57
N ASP A 147 18.49 -10.75 -8.59
CA ASP A 147 18.93 -11.82 -7.72
C ASP A 147 18.84 -11.45 -6.24
N ILE A 148 18.40 -12.41 -5.43
CA ILE A 148 18.35 -12.23 -3.98
C ILE A 148 19.78 -12.04 -3.47
N PRO A 149 20.10 -10.96 -2.77
CA PRO A 149 21.43 -10.79 -2.19
C PRO A 149 21.72 -11.92 -1.18
N PRO A 150 22.98 -12.36 -1.07
CA PRO A 150 23.35 -13.46 -0.19
C PRO A 150 22.90 -13.20 1.25
N ARG A 151 22.27 -14.19 1.89
CA ARG A 151 21.77 -14.09 3.27
C ARG A 151 22.85 -13.82 4.30
N LEU A 152 24.06 -14.28 3.98
CA LEU A 152 25.24 -14.03 4.81
C LEU A 152 26.14 -13.04 4.09
N TRP A 153 26.37 -11.90 4.74
CA TRP A 153 27.35 -10.96 4.24
C TRP A 153 28.74 -11.59 4.24
N ASP A 154 29.42 -11.53 3.11
CA ASP A 154 30.80 -11.99 2.99
C ASP A 154 31.70 -11.08 3.83
N ARG A 155 32.35 -11.66 4.86
CA ARG A 155 33.24 -10.94 5.77
C ARG A 155 34.51 -10.41 5.10
N SER A 156 34.81 -10.88 3.90
CA SER A 156 35.93 -10.42 3.07
C SER A 156 35.53 -9.33 2.06
N ALA A 157 34.22 -9.14 1.83
CA ALA A 157 33.74 -8.09 0.94
C ALA A 157 34.09 -6.69 1.47
N PRO A 158 34.49 -5.75 0.59
CA PRO A 158 34.70 -4.38 0.99
C PRO A 158 33.39 -3.74 1.46
N LEU A 159 33.48 -2.81 2.43
CA LEU A 159 32.34 -2.02 2.84
C LEU A 159 32.05 -0.98 1.76
N GLU A 160 30.82 -0.94 1.31
CA GLU A 160 30.30 0.06 0.37
C GLU A 160 29.60 1.20 1.11
N TYR A 161 29.32 2.30 0.40
CA TYR A 161 28.65 3.48 0.97
C TYR A 161 27.32 3.15 1.64
N ASN A 162 26.57 2.19 1.10
CA ASN A 162 25.26 1.76 1.62
C ASN A 162 25.34 0.59 2.60
N SER A 163 26.54 0.14 2.98
CA SER A 163 26.70 -0.92 3.95
C SER A 163 26.19 -0.48 5.33
N ALA A 164 25.31 -1.26 5.93
CA ALA A 164 24.78 -0.95 7.25
C ALA A 164 25.91 -1.00 8.30
N ILE A 165 25.88 -0.07 9.27
CA ILE A 165 26.86 -0.01 10.37
C ILE A 165 26.97 -1.35 11.10
N VAL A 166 25.88 -2.11 11.22
CA VAL A 166 25.85 -3.44 11.84
C VAL A 166 26.77 -4.45 11.11
N GLN A 167 27.00 -4.27 9.82
CA GLN A 167 27.91 -5.12 9.05
C GLN A 167 29.36 -4.99 9.53
N GLY A 168 29.75 -3.85 10.12
CA GLY A 168 31.02 -3.68 10.81
C GLY A 168 31.26 -4.65 11.95
N ALA A 169 30.18 -5.20 12.56
CA ALA A 169 30.30 -6.22 13.62
C ALA A 169 30.87 -7.55 13.10
N TYR A 170 30.67 -7.85 11.83
CA TYR A 170 31.11 -9.11 11.20
C TYR A 170 32.55 -9.04 10.70
N LEU A 171 33.18 -7.87 10.68
CA LEU A 171 34.58 -7.73 10.35
C LEU A 171 35.45 -8.50 11.37
N LYS A 172 36.32 -9.40 10.90
CA LYS A 172 37.16 -10.22 11.79
C LYS A 172 38.17 -9.38 12.58
N ARG A 173 38.73 -8.34 11.98
CA ARG A 173 39.73 -7.43 12.58
C ARG A 173 39.67 -6.06 11.90
N GLY A 174 40.22 -5.03 12.54
CA GLY A 174 40.49 -3.73 11.97
C GLY A 174 39.64 -2.57 12.50
N LEU A 175 39.86 -1.41 11.94
CA LEU A 175 39.27 -0.13 12.35
C LEU A 175 37.74 -0.14 12.32
N GLY A 176 37.13 -0.81 11.34
CA GLY A 176 35.67 -0.91 11.20
C GLY A 176 35.00 -1.61 12.38
N ARG A 177 35.63 -2.68 12.93
CA ARG A 177 35.10 -3.36 14.12
C ARG A 177 35.26 -2.51 15.39
N ALA A 178 36.35 -1.77 15.48
CA ALA A 178 36.55 -0.84 16.58
C ALA A 178 35.54 0.29 16.57
N LEU A 179 35.30 0.88 15.38
CA LEU A 179 34.29 1.92 15.16
C LEU A 179 32.88 1.42 15.48
N TYR A 180 32.51 0.22 15.00
CA TYR A 180 31.22 -0.39 15.33
C TYR A 180 31.04 -0.53 16.86
N ARG A 181 32.03 -1.04 17.56
CA ARG A 181 31.98 -1.18 19.04
C ARG A 181 31.83 0.17 19.76
N LEU A 182 32.50 1.19 19.26
CA LEU A 182 32.38 2.55 19.78
C LEU A 182 30.95 3.08 19.62
N VAL A 183 30.42 3.02 18.42
CA VAL A 183 29.05 3.49 18.10
C VAL A 183 27.99 2.70 18.86
N TYR A 184 28.13 1.37 18.92
CA TYR A 184 27.22 0.50 19.67
C TYR A 184 27.21 0.82 21.16
N ASN A 185 28.38 0.99 21.77
CA ASN A 185 28.49 1.32 23.20
C ASN A 185 27.99 2.74 23.48
N ALA A 186 28.29 3.72 22.63
CA ALA A 186 27.76 5.08 22.75
C ALA A 186 26.24 5.09 22.74
N ARG A 187 25.62 4.39 21.78
CA ARG A 187 24.16 4.25 21.72
C ARG A 187 23.58 3.58 22.97
N ARG A 188 24.24 2.54 23.48
CA ARG A 188 23.79 1.85 24.70
C ARG A 188 23.83 2.76 25.91
N VAL A 189 24.87 3.58 26.06
CA VAL A 189 24.99 4.57 27.13
C VAL A 189 23.90 5.64 27.00
N MET A 190 23.66 6.17 25.81
CA MET A 190 22.57 7.15 25.57
C MET A 190 21.21 6.58 25.96
N LEU A 191 20.91 5.33 25.60
CA LEU A 191 19.66 4.67 25.99
C LEU A 191 19.54 4.48 27.51
N LEU A 192 20.64 4.21 28.20
CA LEU A 192 20.66 4.06 29.66
C LEU A 192 20.53 5.40 30.40
N LEU A 193 20.95 6.49 29.77
CA LEU A 193 20.83 7.85 30.33
C LEU A 193 19.46 8.49 30.05
N GLY A 194 18.56 7.79 29.33
CA GLY A 194 17.19 8.24 29.14
C GLY A 194 17.01 9.32 28.08
N ASP A 195 17.96 9.52 27.19
CA ASP A 195 17.77 10.33 25.98
C ASP A 195 16.76 9.61 25.07
N LYS A 196 15.58 10.23 24.96
CA LYS A 196 14.47 9.76 24.11
C LYS A 196 14.62 10.25 22.69
#